data_c335247094d5e86b11aef974fe20cfce
#
_entry.id   c335247094d5e86b11aef974fe20cfce
#
_cell.length_a   1.000
_cell.length_b   1.000
_cell.length_c   1.000
_cell.angle_alpha   90.00
_cell.angle_beta   90.00
_cell.angle_gamma   90.00
#
_symmetry.space_group_name_H-M   'P 1'
#
loop_
_entity.id
_entity.type
_entity.pdbx_description
1 polymer ?
#
loop_
_entity_poly.entity_id
_entity_poly.type
_entity_poly.pdbx_seq_one_letter_code
_entity_poly.pdbx_strand_id
1 'polypeptide(L)'
;MKILVIEDELLIQKSLKRLLEKKGAQVAVCSTGKEAIDKILTSDFDRIVCDLMLQDITGFDIIEESKKKYNIEEIGNIFVIITAYSSPQILEKANSYGCRVLGKPFENIEEALMVFLKSE
;
A
#
# COMPACT_ATOMS: atom_id res chain seq x y z
N MET A 1 -0.27 -14.62 4.74
CA MET A 1 -0.79 -13.28 4.43
C MET A 1 -0.55 -12.98 2.97
N LYS A 2 -1.55 -12.47 2.28
CA LYS A 2 -1.46 -12.10 0.87
C LYS A 2 -1.38 -10.58 0.75
N ILE A 3 -0.31 -10.08 0.16
CA ILE A 3 0.01 -8.65 0.10
C ILE A 3 0.13 -8.19 -1.34
N LEU A 4 -0.48 -7.05 -1.65
CA LEU A 4 -0.28 -6.35 -2.92
C LEU A 4 0.65 -5.17 -2.68
N VAL A 5 1.72 -5.07 -3.45
CA VAL A 5 2.65 -3.94 -3.42
C VAL A 5 2.45 -3.14 -4.70
N ILE A 6 2.06 -1.87 -4.53
CA ILE A 6 1.82 -0.94 -5.64
C ILE A 6 2.93 0.11 -5.58
N GLU A 7 3.89 -0.01 -6.47
CA GLU A 7 5.09 0.83 -6.49
C GLU A 7 5.67 0.87 -7.90
N ASP A 8 5.87 2.06 -8.44
CA ASP A 8 6.41 2.23 -9.79
C ASP A 8 7.94 2.26 -9.86
N GLU A 9 8.63 2.45 -8.73
CA GLU A 9 10.08 2.32 -8.68
C GLU A 9 10.44 0.84 -8.53
N LEU A 10 10.95 0.25 -9.60
CA LEU A 10 11.17 -1.20 -9.66
C LEU A 10 12.12 -1.72 -8.60
N LEU A 11 13.16 -0.96 -8.22
CA LEU A 11 14.08 -1.39 -7.18
C LEU A 11 13.40 -1.52 -5.84
N ILE A 12 12.55 -0.55 -5.49
CA ILE A 12 11.79 -0.57 -4.25
C ILE A 12 10.77 -1.72 -4.29
N GLN A 13 10.06 -1.86 -5.39
CA GLN A 13 9.07 -2.92 -5.58
C GLN A 13 9.69 -4.30 -5.38
N LYS A 14 10.81 -4.57 -6.04
CA LYS A 14 11.51 -5.86 -5.95
C LYS A 14 12.06 -6.12 -4.55
N SER A 15 12.60 -5.09 -3.91
CA SER A 15 13.13 -5.20 -2.55
C SER A 15 12.03 -5.56 -1.55
N LEU A 16 10.89 -4.86 -1.63
CA LEU A 16 9.76 -5.13 -0.75
C LEU A 16 9.20 -6.54 -0.97
N LYS A 17 9.04 -6.93 -2.24
CA LYS A 17 8.57 -8.27 -2.57
C LYS A 17 9.46 -9.33 -1.94
N ARG A 18 10.77 -9.23 -2.15
CA ARG A 18 11.73 -10.20 -1.63
C ARG A 18 11.71 -10.27 -0.11
N LEU A 19 11.71 -9.11 0.56
CA LEU A 19 11.75 -9.06 2.02
C LEU A 19 10.45 -9.59 2.63
N LEU A 20 9.31 -9.26 2.05
CA LEU A 20 8.02 -9.75 2.54
C LEU A 20 7.87 -11.25 2.30
N GLU A 21 8.34 -11.76 1.16
CA GLU A 21 8.31 -13.19 0.87
C GLU A 21 9.20 -13.98 1.84
N LYS A 22 10.33 -13.41 2.24
CA LYS A 22 11.19 -14.02 3.26
C LYS A 22 10.48 -14.17 4.61
N LYS A 23 9.54 -13.28 4.90
CA LYS A 23 8.72 -13.34 6.12
C LYS A 23 7.51 -14.26 5.98
N GLY A 24 7.37 -14.93 4.85
CA GLY A 24 6.30 -15.90 4.63
C GLY A 24 5.07 -15.37 3.91
N ALA A 25 5.08 -14.12 3.45
CA ALA A 25 3.95 -13.54 2.74
C ALA A 25 3.92 -14.00 1.28
N GLN A 26 2.72 -14.05 0.71
CA GLN A 26 2.52 -14.16 -0.73
C GLN A 26 2.38 -12.74 -1.26
N VAL A 27 3.20 -12.36 -2.23
CA VAL A 27 3.27 -10.98 -2.69
C VAL A 27 2.97 -10.88 -4.18
N ALA A 28 1.97 -10.05 -4.51
CA ALA A 28 1.71 -9.61 -5.87
C ALA A 28 2.23 -8.18 -6.01
N VAL A 29 2.68 -7.79 -7.18
CA VAL A 29 3.18 -6.44 -7.43
C VAL A 29 2.51 -5.84 -8.65
N CYS A 30 2.38 -4.52 -8.66
CA CYS A 30 2.00 -3.77 -9.85
C CYS A 30 2.65 -2.40 -9.83
N SER A 31 2.81 -1.82 -11.01
CA SER A 31 3.53 -0.58 -11.20
C SER A 31 2.63 0.61 -11.50
N THR A 32 1.36 0.37 -11.82
CA THR A 32 0.41 1.44 -12.14
C THR A 32 -0.82 1.33 -11.27
N GLY A 33 -1.48 2.46 -11.09
CA GLY A 33 -2.72 2.50 -10.31
C GLY A 33 -3.86 1.76 -10.99
N LYS A 34 -3.90 1.78 -12.31
CA LYS A 34 -4.95 1.07 -13.08
C LYS A 34 -4.84 -0.43 -12.89
N GLU A 35 -3.63 -0.97 -12.97
CA GLU A 35 -3.40 -2.39 -12.67
C GLU A 35 -3.80 -2.73 -11.24
N ALA A 36 -3.46 -1.84 -10.32
CA ALA A 36 -3.77 -2.02 -8.90
C ALA A 36 -5.27 -2.12 -8.67
N ILE A 37 -6.03 -1.23 -9.24
CA ILE A 37 -7.50 -1.22 -9.11
C ILE A 37 -8.07 -2.55 -9.62
N ASP A 38 -7.63 -2.99 -10.78
CA ASP A 38 -8.09 -4.25 -11.35
C ASP A 38 -7.79 -5.44 -10.42
N LYS A 39 -6.56 -5.51 -9.90
CA LYS A 39 -6.18 -6.58 -8.98
C LYS A 39 -6.99 -6.54 -7.68
N ILE A 40 -7.20 -5.35 -7.14
CA ILE A 40 -7.96 -5.17 -5.90
C ILE A 40 -9.40 -5.63 -6.06
N LEU A 41 -10.03 -5.28 -7.18
CA LEU A 41 -11.43 -5.60 -7.41
C LEU A 41 -11.65 -7.08 -7.77
N THR A 42 -10.63 -7.77 -8.28
CA THR A 42 -10.74 -9.16 -8.74
C THR A 42 -10.10 -10.18 -7.81
N SER A 43 -9.33 -9.75 -6.81
CA SER A 43 -8.64 -10.65 -5.89
C SER A 43 -8.71 -10.10 -4.47
N ASP A 44 -8.51 -10.97 -3.49
CA ASP A 44 -8.51 -10.58 -2.08
C ASP A 44 -7.10 -10.45 -1.56
N PHE A 45 -6.84 -9.38 -0.80
CA PHE A 45 -5.56 -9.13 -0.17
C PHE A 45 -5.78 -8.82 1.32
N ASP A 46 -4.83 -9.28 2.13
CA ASP A 46 -4.82 -8.96 3.56
C ASP A 46 -4.21 -7.59 3.82
N ARG A 47 -3.30 -7.18 2.93
CA ARG A 47 -2.60 -5.90 3.06
C ARG A 47 -2.30 -5.36 1.66
N ILE A 48 -2.43 -4.04 1.53
CA ILE A 48 -2.08 -3.34 0.29
C ILE A 48 -1.11 -2.23 0.66
N VAL A 49 0.13 -2.36 0.19
CA VAL A 49 1.18 -1.35 0.37
C VAL A 49 1.16 -0.48 -0.88
N CYS A 50 0.76 0.77 -0.73
CA CYS A 50 0.46 1.63 -1.86
C CYS A 50 1.29 2.91 -1.85
N ASP A 51 2.10 3.11 -2.89
CA ASP A 51 2.77 4.38 -3.10
C ASP A 51 1.71 5.44 -3.43
N LEU A 52 1.83 6.59 -2.79
CA LEU A 52 0.88 7.68 -3.01
C LEU A 52 1.01 8.29 -4.40
N MET A 53 2.23 8.48 -4.86
CA MET A 53 2.51 9.21 -6.10
C MET A 53 2.90 8.27 -7.22
N LEU A 54 1.91 7.70 -7.89
CA LEU A 54 2.13 6.89 -9.08
C LEU A 54 2.06 7.76 -10.33
N GLN A 55 2.53 7.23 -11.46
CA GLN A 55 2.59 8.02 -12.70
C GLN A 55 1.21 8.31 -13.30
N ASP A 56 0.27 7.40 -13.12
CA ASP A 56 -1.05 7.53 -13.73
C ASP A 56 -2.09 8.16 -12.80
N ILE A 57 -2.19 7.69 -11.56
CA ILE A 57 -3.14 8.20 -10.56
C ILE A 57 -2.49 8.20 -9.19
N THR A 58 -3.14 8.80 -8.20
CA THR A 58 -2.62 8.79 -6.82
C THR A 58 -3.10 7.56 -6.05
N GLY A 59 -2.43 7.27 -4.94
CA GLY A 59 -2.87 6.22 -4.04
C GLY A 59 -4.26 6.49 -3.46
N PHE A 60 -4.61 7.77 -3.27
CA PHE A 60 -5.95 8.13 -2.80
C PHE A 60 -7.03 7.78 -3.81
N ASP A 61 -6.74 7.93 -5.11
CA ASP A 61 -7.66 7.51 -6.16
C ASP A 61 -7.92 6.01 -6.11
N ILE A 62 -6.87 5.25 -5.82
CA ILE A 62 -6.99 3.79 -5.67
C ILE A 62 -7.88 3.44 -4.48
N ILE A 63 -7.72 4.15 -3.36
CA ILE A 63 -8.55 3.95 -2.18
C ILE A 63 -10.02 4.25 -2.49
N GLU A 64 -10.29 5.35 -3.20
CA GLU A 64 -11.67 5.69 -3.59
C GLU A 64 -12.32 4.62 -4.45
N GLU A 65 -11.59 4.08 -5.42
CA GLU A 65 -12.09 2.97 -6.24
C GLU A 65 -12.30 1.70 -5.41
N SER A 66 -11.48 1.48 -4.39
CA SER A 66 -11.58 0.30 -3.53
C SER A 66 -12.83 0.31 -2.66
N LYS A 67 -13.49 1.46 -2.50
CA LYS A 67 -14.76 1.56 -1.79
C LYS A 67 -15.88 0.74 -2.45
N LYS A 68 -15.72 0.37 -3.71
CA LYS A 68 -16.64 -0.53 -4.40
C LYS A 68 -16.63 -1.94 -3.80
N LYS A 69 -15.58 -2.28 -3.08
CA LYS A 69 -15.37 -3.62 -2.51
C LYS A 69 -15.27 -3.60 -0.99
N TYR A 70 -14.63 -2.60 -0.41
CA TYR A 70 -14.33 -2.52 1.01
C TYR A 70 -15.05 -1.35 1.66
N ASN A 71 -15.49 -1.52 2.91
CA ASN A 71 -16.01 -0.41 3.69
C ASN A 71 -14.82 0.40 4.26
N ILE A 72 -15.11 1.54 4.89
CA ILE A 72 -14.06 2.45 5.37
C ILE A 72 -13.19 1.82 6.46
N GLU A 73 -13.77 1.00 7.31
CA GLU A 73 -13.04 0.31 8.37
C GLU A 73 -12.05 -0.70 7.78
N GLU A 74 -12.49 -1.47 6.80
CA GLU A 74 -11.63 -2.42 6.09
C GLU A 74 -10.50 -1.71 5.36
N ILE A 75 -10.78 -0.58 4.71
CA ILE A 75 -9.77 0.22 4.02
C ILE A 75 -8.68 0.66 4.98
N GLY A 76 -9.04 1.18 6.15
CA GLY A 76 -8.08 1.59 7.16
C GLY A 76 -7.18 0.47 7.64
N ASN A 77 -7.69 -0.76 7.69
CA ASN A 77 -6.93 -1.93 8.10
C ASN A 77 -6.07 -2.53 6.99
N ILE A 78 -6.53 -2.47 5.75
CA ILE A 78 -5.87 -3.11 4.63
C ILE A 78 -4.77 -2.25 4.02
N PHE A 79 -5.02 -0.95 3.85
CA PHE A 79 -4.09 -0.06 3.16
C PHE A 79 -3.02 0.51 4.08
N VAL A 80 -1.77 0.48 3.61
CA VAL A 80 -0.67 1.26 4.18
C VAL A 80 -0.11 2.10 3.04
N ILE A 81 -0.07 3.40 3.24
CA ILE A 81 0.43 4.35 2.24
C ILE A 81 1.92 4.55 2.45
N ILE A 82 2.70 4.49 1.38
CA ILE A 82 4.11 4.84 1.40
C ILE A 82 4.32 6.04 0.50
N THR A 83 5.14 6.98 0.92
CA THR A 83 5.37 8.21 0.15
C THR A 83 6.69 8.87 0.49
N ALA A 84 7.34 9.45 -0.53
CA ALA A 84 8.49 10.33 -0.34
C ALA A 84 8.05 11.74 0.08
N TYR A 85 6.76 12.03 -0.01
CA TYR A 85 6.20 13.34 0.28
C TYR A 85 5.16 13.24 1.39
N SER A 86 5.43 13.86 2.54
CA SER A 86 4.46 13.92 3.62
C SER A 86 4.24 15.39 3.98
N SER A 87 3.12 15.92 3.54
CA SER A 87 2.66 17.24 3.95
C SER A 87 1.56 17.06 4.99
N PRO A 88 1.24 18.09 5.79
CA PRO A 88 0.10 18.02 6.71
C PRO A 88 -1.19 17.64 6.01
N GLN A 89 -1.42 18.14 4.79
CA GLN A 89 -2.62 17.82 4.02
C GLN A 89 -2.69 16.34 3.62
N ILE A 90 -1.56 15.77 3.21
CA ILE A 90 -1.49 14.35 2.87
C ILE A 90 -1.74 13.49 4.09
N LEU A 91 -1.11 13.80 5.22
CA LEU A 91 -1.30 13.05 6.46
C LEU A 91 -2.74 13.13 6.96
N GLU A 92 -3.34 14.30 6.88
CA GLU A 92 -4.75 14.49 7.26
C GLU A 92 -5.68 13.66 6.39
N LYS A 93 -5.46 13.66 5.07
CA LYS A 93 -6.29 12.88 4.16
C LYS A 93 -6.14 11.39 4.39
N ALA A 94 -4.91 10.90 4.57
CA ALA A 94 -4.66 9.49 4.88
C ALA A 94 -5.34 9.10 6.20
N ASN A 95 -5.25 9.96 7.20
CA ASN A 95 -5.88 9.74 8.49
C ASN A 95 -7.40 9.68 8.37
N SER A 96 -8.00 10.45 7.47
CA SER A 96 -9.44 10.40 7.24
C SER A 96 -9.91 9.04 6.71
N TYR A 97 -9.04 8.29 6.05
CA TYR A 97 -9.29 6.91 5.64
C TYR A 97 -8.90 5.89 6.72
N GLY A 98 -8.27 6.34 7.80
CA GLY A 98 -7.74 5.45 8.83
C GLY A 98 -6.47 4.72 8.42
N CYS A 99 -5.80 5.16 7.37
CA CYS A 99 -4.61 4.49 6.83
C CYS A 99 -3.33 4.99 7.51
N ARG A 100 -2.39 4.07 7.72
CA ARG A 100 -1.04 4.43 8.17
C ARG A 100 -0.23 4.96 6.99
N VAL A 101 0.69 5.87 7.28
CA VAL A 101 1.59 6.44 6.29
C VAL A 101 3.03 6.20 6.73
N LEU A 102 3.84 5.65 5.85
CA LEU A 102 5.28 5.49 6.07
C LEU A 102 6.04 6.31 5.04
N GLY A 103 7.09 6.99 5.48
CA GLY A 103 7.94 7.79 4.59
C GLY A 103 8.93 6.95 3.82
N LYS A 104 9.25 7.36 2.61
CA LYS A 104 10.34 6.80 1.80
C LYS A 104 11.49 7.82 1.74
N PRO A 105 12.74 7.40 1.80
CA PRO A 105 13.21 6.04 2.05
C PRO A 105 12.89 5.58 3.48
N PHE A 106 12.77 4.26 3.67
CA PHE A 106 12.48 3.72 4.99
C PHE A 106 13.69 3.89 5.90
N GLU A 107 13.50 4.56 7.05
CA GLU A 107 14.58 4.74 8.03
C GLU A 107 14.96 3.43 8.69
N ASN A 108 13.97 2.59 8.95
CA ASN A 108 14.16 1.27 9.52
C ASN A 108 13.28 0.29 8.75
N ILE A 109 13.90 -0.50 7.87
CA ILE A 109 13.17 -1.42 7.02
C ILE A 109 12.46 -2.53 7.83
N GLU A 110 13.05 -2.98 8.92
CA GLU A 110 12.43 -4.01 9.75
C GLU A 110 11.15 -3.49 10.40
N GLU A 111 11.13 -2.26 10.86
CA GLU A 111 9.90 -1.65 11.40
C GLU A 111 8.84 -1.49 10.32
N ALA A 112 9.24 -1.09 9.10
CA ALA A 112 8.32 -0.97 7.98
C ALA A 112 7.68 -2.33 7.65
N LEU A 113 8.50 -3.39 7.60
CA LEU A 113 7.99 -4.74 7.34
C LEU A 113 7.00 -5.20 8.42
N MET A 114 7.26 -4.84 9.68
CA MET A 114 6.33 -5.17 10.77
C MET A 114 4.99 -4.49 10.57
N VAL A 115 4.97 -3.24 10.13
CA VAL A 115 3.73 -2.52 9.84
C VAL A 115 2.97 -3.21 8.70
N PHE A 116 3.67 -3.59 7.64
CA PHE A 116 3.04 -4.25 6.49
C PHE A 116 2.46 -5.62 6.85
N LEU A 117 3.11 -6.34 7.75
CA LEU A 117 2.73 -7.71 8.10
C LEU A 117 1.79 -7.80 9.30
N LYS A 118 1.60 -6.72 10.04
CA LYS A 118 0.77 -6.74 11.24
C LYS A 118 -0.70 -6.86 10.85
N SER A 119 -1.36 -7.90 11.34
CA SER A 119 -2.80 -8.04 11.20
C SER A 119 -3.47 -7.59 12.50
N GLU A 120 -4.47 -6.80 12.35
CA GLU A 120 -5.26 -6.28 13.48
C GLU A 120 -6.62 -6.94 13.45
#